data_0bc9adfe6f1a2bd863358105a2bb2eb6
#
_entry.id   0bc9adfe6f1a2bd863358105a2bb2eb6
#
_cell.length_a   1.000
_cell.length_b   1.000
_cell.length_c   1.000
_cell.angle_alpha   90.00
_cell.angle_beta   90.00
_cell.angle_gamma   90.00
#
_symmetry.space_group_name_H-M   'P 1'
#
loop_
_entity.id
_entity.type
_entity.pdbx_description
1 polymer ?
#
loop_
_entity_poly.entity_id
_entity_poly.type
_entity_poly.pdbx_seq_one_letter_code
_entity_poly.pdbx_strand_id
1 'polypeptide(L)'
;MAKTETPKFPITKVLIANRGEIAVRVARACKDAGIKSVAIYADPDRDALHVLHADEAYALQGNLASETYLSIPKILEIAKKSGADAIHPGYGFLSENAEFAQSVIDANLIWIGPSPAAIKALGDKVQARHIASKVGAPLVPGTKDPVNDASEVVEFATQHGLPIAIKAAFGGGGRGLKVARNKEEIVELYESAVREAVAAFGRGECFVERYLDKPRHVETQCLADKYGNVVVVSTRDCSLQRRHQKLVEEAPAPFLNDEQRKQLYDSSKAILKEAKYEGAGTCEFLIGQDGTISFLEVNTRLQVEHPVSEEVTGIDLVREQIRIAMGEKLGYHDPIINGHSIEFRINGEDPGRNFLPAPGQLKVWKEPSGTGVRVDAGFKQGDIIGGNFDSLLAKLIVTGSTRQEALERARRALSEFEVQGIATAIPFHKAVINDPAFAPSDPFQKFSVYTSWIENEFNNQIPAYVDNSKTSLIDDRSTLVLEVNGKRIEITMPNGLTSGGVKQKKPPVARHQRTNLGSLDSDAVQSPMQGTLVKIAVTNGQSVNEGDLLFVIEAMKMEQPISAHKSGVVSELSVEVGASVANGAVLLEIRDNS
;
A
#
# COMPACT_ATOMS: atom_id res chain seq x y z
N MET A 1 31.97 5.85 -25.11
CA MET A 1 32.00 6.09 -23.66
C MET A 1 31.81 7.58 -23.44
N ALA A 2 30.62 8.01 -22.99
CA ALA A 2 30.39 9.41 -22.62
C ALA A 2 31.27 9.72 -21.40
N LYS A 3 31.99 10.84 -21.45
CA LYS A 3 32.74 11.34 -20.28
C LYS A 3 31.68 11.65 -19.21
N THR A 4 31.68 10.88 -18.12
CA THR A 4 30.91 11.21 -16.92
C THR A 4 31.45 12.54 -16.39
N GLU A 5 30.65 13.60 -16.50
CA GLU A 5 30.93 14.87 -15.83
C GLU A 5 30.99 14.60 -14.32
N THR A 6 31.97 15.20 -13.64
CA THR A 6 32.09 15.08 -12.18
C THR A 6 30.79 15.64 -11.53
N PRO A 7 30.15 14.91 -10.60
CA PRO A 7 28.95 15.38 -9.94
C PRO A 7 29.16 16.76 -9.31
N LYS A 8 28.17 17.66 -9.50
CA LYS A 8 28.24 19.02 -8.98
C LYS A 8 28.16 19.06 -7.45
N PHE A 9 27.46 18.09 -6.88
CA PHE A 9 27.26 17.89 -5.44
C PHE A 9 27.47 16.42 -5.11
N PRO A 10 28.71 16.00 -4.80
CA PRO A 10 28.99 14.59 -4.53
C PRO A 10 28.28 14.13 -3.25
N ILE A 11 27.51 13.05 -3.35
CA ILE A 11 26.90 12.36 -2.20
C ILE A 11 27.81 11.17 -1.86
N THR A 12 28.27 11.12 -0.62
CA THR A 12 29.13 10.04 -0.13
C THR A 12 28.47 9.21 0.95
N LYS A 13 27.49 9.78 1.66
CA LYS A 13 26.75 9.09 2.72
C LYS A 13 25.28 9.56 2.76
N VAL A 14 24.36 8.60 2.63
CA VAL A 14 22.91 8.84 2.62
C VAL A 14 22.27 8.33 3.91
N LEU A 15 21.56 9.20 4.63
CA LEU A 15 20.62 8.77 5.67
C LEU A 15 19.28 8.38 5.00
N ILE A 16 18.81 7.18 5.31
CA ILE A 16 17.56 6.63 4.79
C ILE A 16 16.45 6.90 5.83
N ALA A 17 15.61 7.92 5.57
CA ALA A 17 14.54 8.33 6.48
C ALA A 17 13.29 7.45 6.30
N ASN A 18 13.47 6.13 6.38
CA ASN A 18 12.42 5.15 6.19
C ASN A 18 12.79 3.81 6.85
N ARG A 19 11.91 2.80 6.70
CA ARG A 19 12.04 1.44 7.23
C ARG A 19 11.60 0.38 6.22
N GLY A 20 11.70 -0.88 6.62
CA GLY A 20 11.16 -2.01 5.86
C GLY A 20 11.86 -2.20 4.51
N GLU A 21 11.12 -2.71 3.53
CA GLU A 21 11.69 -3.11 2.24
C GLU A 21 12.29 -1.93 1.46
N ILE A 22 11.67 -0.73 1.53
CA ILE A 22 12.19 0.43 0.82
C ILE A 22 13.53 0.91 1.39
N ALA A 23 13.73 0.80 2.71
CA ALA A 23 15.01 1.16 3.30
C ALA A 23 16.11 0.16 2.90
N VAL A 24 15.79 -1.14 2.80
CA VAL A 24 16.67 -2.17 2.22
C VAL A 24 17.01 -1.85 0.76
N ARG A 25 15.96 -1.47 -0.04
CA ARG A 25 16.12 -1.12 -1.46
C ARG A 25 17.05 0.06 -1.67
N VAL A 26 16.90 1.12 -0.87
CA VAL A 26 17.77 2.32 -0.94
C VAL A 26 19.18 1.98 -0.47
N ALA A 27 19.34 1.20 0.61
CA ALA A 27 20.66 0.78 1.08
C ALA A 27 21.42 -0.03 0.02
N ARG A 28 20.74 -0.92 -0.71
CA ARG A 28 21.32 -1.67 -1.83
C ARG A 28 21.76 -0.74 -2.96
N ALA A 29 20.92 0.23 -3.37
CA ALA A 29 21.29 1.21 -4.40
C ALA A 29 22.50 2.07 -3.99
N CYS A 30 22.57 2.49 -2.73
CA CYS A 30 23.74 3.19 -2.18
C CYS A 30 25.00 2.32 -2.29
N LYS A 31 24.91 1.06 -1.87
CA LYS A 31 26.04 0.12 -1.92
C LYS A 31 26.54 -0.11 -3.35
N ASP A 32 25.63 -0.31 -4.30
CA ASP A 32 25.94 -0.49 -5.72
C ASP A 32 26.59 0.78 -6.34
N ALA A 33 26.25 1.95 -5.82
CA ALA A 33 26.83 3.23 -6.22
C ALA A 33 28.15 3.58 -5.46
N GLY A 34 28.59 2.75 -4.51
CA GLY A 34 29.75 3.04 -3.67
C GLY A 34 29.50 4.13 -2.62
N ILE A 35 28.24 4.39 -2.29
CA ILE A 35 27.79 5.40 -1.31
C ILE A 35 27.50 4.69 0.01
N LYS A 36 27.93 5.25 1.14
CA LYS A 36 27.59 4.70 2.45
C LYS A 36 26.12 4.98 2.81
N SER A 37 25.50 4.06 3.51
CA SER A 37 24.12 4.14 3.95
C SER A 37 24.00 4.18 5.48
N VAL A 38 23.09 5.01 5.96
CA VAL A 38 22.74 5.14 7.37
C VAL A 38 21.27 4.82 7.54
N ALA A 39 20.96 3.75 8.27
CA ALA A 39 19.59 3.42 8.67
C ALA A 39 19.21 4.11 9.97
N ILE A 40 17.93 4.40 10.12
CA ILE A 40 17.31 4.78 11.39
C ILE A 40 16.25 3.74 11.76
N TYR A 41 16.04 3.51 13.06
CA TYR A 41 15.09 2.49 13.47
C TYR A 41 14.33 2.85 14.77
N ALA A 42 13.04 2.51 14.81
CA ALA A 42 12.25 2.45 16.02
C ALA A 42 12.60 1.20 16.85
N ASP A 43 12.27 1.17 18.13
CA ASP A 43 12.64 0.05 19.02
C ASP A 43 12.15 -1.32 18.50
N PRO A 44 10.93 -1.46 17.91
CA PRO A 44 10.50 -2.72 17.28
C PRO A 44 11.33 -3.15 16.07
N ASP A 45 12.01 -2.22 15.41
CA ASP A 45 12.78 -2.47 14.18
C ASP A 45 14.28 -2.69 14.43
N ARG A 46 14.72 -2.82 15.70
CA ARG A 46 16.15 -2.95 16.07
C ARG A 46 16.90 -4.00 15.28
N ASP A 47 16.28 -5.14 15.02
CA ASP A 47 16.89 -6.29 14.33
C ASP A 47 16.35 -6.47 12.89
N ALA A 48 15.65 -5.44 12.36
CA ALA A 48 15.04 -5.48 11.04
C ALA A 48 16.09 -5.52 9.92
N LEU A 49 15.70 -6.05 8.74
CA LEU A 49 16.61 -6.22 7.61
C LEU A 49 17.28 -4.92 7.18
N HIS A 50 16.59 -3.78 7.19
CA HIS A 50 17.18 -2.51 6.78
C HIS A 50 18.31 -2.04 7.71
N VAL A 51 18.22 -2.38 9.01
CA VAL A 51 19.30 -2.12 9.97
C VAL A 51 20.52 -2.96 9.66
N LEU A 52 20.32 -4.22 9.26
CA LEU A 52 21.40 -5.16 8.93
C LEU A 52 22.07 -4.87 7.58
N HIS A 53 21.32 -4.27 6.63
CA HIS A 53 21.83 -3.98 5.28
C HIS A 53 22.56 -2.64 5.16
N ALA A 54 22.31 -1.70 6.06
CA ALA A 54 22.99 -0.40 6.07
C ALA A 54 24.41 -0.50 6.64
N ASP A 55 25.28 0.44 6.26
CA ASP A 55 26.65 0.52 6.80
C ASP A 55 26.67 0.98 8.26
N GLU A 56 25.73 1.85 8.64
CA GLU A 56 25.53 2.37 10.00
C GLU A 56 24.04 2.39 10.34
N ALA A 57 23.69 2.24 11.62
CA ALA A 57 22.31 2.32 12.09
C ALA A 57 22.19 3.06 13.41
N TYR A 58 21.12 3.85 13.57
CA TYR A 58 20.88 4.67 14.75
C TYR A 58 19.43 4.52 15.26
N ALA A 59 19.30 4.37 16.59
CA ALA A 59 17.99 4.28 17.24
C ALA A 59 17.30 5.64 17.31
N LEU A 60 16.02 5.67 16.93
CA LEU A 60 15.13 6.83 17.12
C LEU A 60 14.53 6.89 18.52
N GLN A 61 14.58 5.80 19.26
CA GLN A 61 14.00 5.64 20.60
C GLN A 61 12.49 5.94 20.62
N GLY A 62 11.70 4.90 20.73
CA GLY A 62 10.23 4.93 20.71
C GLY A 62 9.64 3.81 19.86
N ASN A 63 8.34 3.62 19.99
CA ASN A 63 7.62 2.51 19.36
C ASN A 63 6.66 2.95 18.24
N LEU A 64 6.16 4.17 18.30
CA LEU A 64 5.18 4.69 17.35
C LEU A 64 5.84 5.51 16.24
N ALA A 65 5.20 5.57 15.09
CA ALA A 65 5.69 6.37 13.97
C ALA A 65 5.81 7.86 14.33
N SER A 66 4.86 8.41 15.09
CA SER A 66 4.87 9.81 15.57
C SER A 66 6.07 10.14 16.45
N GLU A 67 6.55 9.16 17.21
CA GLU A 67 7.71 9.31 18.11
C GLU A 67 9.05 9.15 17.38
N THR A 68 9.03 8.50 16.22
CA THR A 68 10.22 7.98 15.51
C THR A 68 10.31 8.51 14.08
N TYR A 69 9.83 7.77 13.10
CA TYR A 69 9.96 8.07 11.66
C TYR A 69 9.26 9.35 11.20
N LEU A 70 8.37 9.92 12.00
CA LEU A 70 7.73 11.22 11.76
C LEU A 70 8.36 12.36 12.58
N SER A 71 9.41 12.08 13.35
CA SER A 71 10.11 13.10 14.17
C SER A 71 11.24 13.76 13.39
N ILE A 72 10.96 14.88 12.73
CA ILE A 72 11.94 15.67 11.98
C ILE A 72 13.19 15.98 12.85
N PRO A 73 13.06 16.47 14.12
CA PRO A 73 14.22 16.78 14.93
C PRO A 73 15.16 15.60 15.17
N LYS A 74 14.61 14.41 15.48
CA LYS A 74 15.42 13.20 15.71
C LYS A 74 16.16 12.75 14.44
N ILE A 75 15.50 12.83 13.28
CA ILE A 75 16.11 12.44 12.00
C ILE A 75 17.28 13.37 11.67
N LEU A 76 17.10 14.68 11.82
CA LEU A 76 18.17 15.67 11.55
C LEU A 76 19.32 15.56 12.54
N GLU A 77 19.05 15.28 13.83
CA GLU A 77 20.08 15.02 14.84
C GLU A 77 20.96 13.82 14.43
N ILE A 78 20.30 12.72 14.00
CA ILE A 78 21.03 11.52 13.54
C ILE A 78 21.81 11.82 12.25
N ALA A 79 21.26 12.58 11.31
CA ALA A 79 21.98 12.98 10.09
C ALA A 79 23.27 13.74 10.43
N LYS A 80 23.18 14.69 11.36
CA LYS A 80 24.36 15.42 11.86
C LYS A 80 25.36 14.50 12.58
N LYS A 81 24.88 13.60 13.43
CA LYS A 81 25.70 12.68 14.23
C LYS A 81 26.42 11.66 13.35
N SER A 82 25.75 11.13 12.33
CA SER A 82 26.33 10.16 11.40
C SER A 82 27.24 10.79 10.36
N GLY A 83 27.19 12.12 10.18
CA GLY A 83 27.89 12.82 9.11
C GLY A 83 27.32 12.45 7.72
N ALA A 84 26.04 12.16 7.62
CA ALA A 84 25.36 12.01 6.34
C ALA A 84 25.35 13.36 5.60
N ASP A 85 25.54 13.33 4.30
CA ASP A 85 25.50 14.51 3.43
C ASP A 85 24.19 14.64 2.64
N ALA A 86 23.38 13.57 2.63
CA ALA A 86 22.09 13.53 1.97
C ALA A 86 21.06 12.71 2.76
N ILE A 87 19.76 13.02 2.52
CA ILE A 87 18.64 12.25 3.06
C ILE A 87 17.75 11.73 1.93
N HIS A 88 17.50 10.41 1.92
CA HIS A 88 16.52 9.77 1.06
C HIS A 88 15.27 9.42 1.86
N PRO A 89 14.09 9.97 1.52
CA PRO A 89 12.86 9.76 2.31
C PRO A 89 12.14 8.42 2.02
N GLY A 90 12.50 7.71 0.95
CA GLY A 90 11.73 6.57 0.46
C GLY A 90 10.33 6.96 -0.01
N TYR A 91 9.31 6.26 0.50
CA TYR A 91 7.89 6.58 0.33
C TYR A 91 7.13 6.48 1.66
N GLY A 92 5.93 7.08 1.75
CA GLY A 92 5.19 7.20 3.01
C GLY A 92 5.91 8.11 4.02
N PHE A 93 5.54 8.04 5.30
CA PHE A 93 6.07 8.89 6.36
C PHE A 93 6.23 10.37 5.94
N LEU A 94 7.46 10.87 5.88
CA LEU A 94 7.78 12.26 5.58
C LEU A 94 8.16 12.52 4.10
N SER A 95 8.01 11.53 3.21
CA SER A 95 8.45 11.65 1.82
C SER A 95 7.73 12.73 1.00
N GLU A 96 6.49 13.08 1.38
CA GLU A 96 5.68 14.15 0.76
C GLU A 96 5.48 15.34 1.71
N ASN A 97 6.35 15.47 2.72
CA ASN A 97 6.28 16.56 3.69
C ASN A 97 7.23 17.69 3.27
N ALA A 98 6.64 18.83 2.83
CA ALA A 98 7.40 19.99 2.39
C ALA A 98 8.23 20.65 3.50
N GLU A 99 7.76 20.60 4.77
CA GLU A 99 8.49 21.12 5.92
C GLU A 99 9.73 20.28 6.21
N PHE A 100 9.62 18.96 6.12
CA PHE A 100 10.79 18.08 6.27
C PHE A 100 11.82 18.32 5.17
N ALA A 101 11.38 18.38 3.90
CA ALA A 101 12.28 18.68 2.79
C ALA A 101 13.00 20.03 2.99
N GLN A 102 12.28 21.07 3.44
CA GLN A 102 12.88 22.37 3.75
C GLN A 102 13.86 22.28 4.93
N SER A 103 13.49 21.57 6.01
CA SER A 103 14.35 21.41 7.18
C SER A 103 15.67 20.69 6.87
N VAL A 104 15.65 19.73 5.92
CA VAL A 104 16.86 19.06 5.42
C VAL A 104 17.75 20.05 4.69
N ILE A 105 17.19 20.88 3.81
CA ILE A 105 17.92 21.89 3.05
C ILE A 105 18.50 22.96 3.99
N ASP A 106 17.74 23.41 4.97
CA ASP A 106 18.16 24.42 5.97
C ASP A 106 19.30 23.89 6.87
N ALA A 107 19.35 22.56 7.05
CA ALA A 107 20.46 21.88 7.73
C ALA A 107 21.71 21.71 6.85
N ASN A 108 21.73 22.27 5.63
CA ASN A 108 22.78 22.13 4.62
C ASN A 108 23.01 20.67 4.17
N LEU A 109 21.96 19.86 4.17
CA LEU A 109 21.96 18.50 3.66
C LEU A 109 21.29 18.47 2.28
N ILE A 110 21.68 17.50 1.45
CA ILE A 110 21.06 17.26 0.15
C ILE A 110 19.75 16.50 0.37
N TRP A 111 18.65 17.08 -0.06
CA TRP A 111 17.35 16.41 -0.12
C TRP A 111 17.26 15.60 -1.42
N ILE A 112 17.06 14.28 -1.33
CA ILE A 112 16.88 13.40 -2.49
C ILE A 112 15.37 13.31 -2.78
N GLY A 113 14.87 14.25 -3.55
CA GLY A 113 13.45 14.38 -3.88
C GLY A 113 13.14 15.73 -4.51
N PRO A 114 11.84 16.03 -4.78
CA PRO A 114 11.41 17.28 -5.36
C PRO A 114 11.55 18.45 -4.36
N SER A 115 11.60 19.67 -4.88
CA SER A 115 11.67 20.86 -4.04
C SER A 115 10.47 21.00 -3.10
N PRO A 116 10.61 21.62 -1.92
CA PRO A 116 9.48 21.88 -1.01
C PRO A 116 8.32 22.60 -1.69
N ALA A 117 8.61 23.50 -2.64
CA ALA A 117 7.60 24.21 -3.41
C ALA A 117 6.81 23.28 -4.36
N ALA A 118 7.50 22.34 -5.02
CA ALA A 118 6.86 21.34 -5.88
C ALA A 118 6.01 20.36 -5.06
N ILE A 119 6.52 19.89 -3.90
CA ILE A 119 5.75 19.05 -2.98
C ILE A 119 4.45 19.76 -2.57
N LYS A 120 4.53 21.02 -2.15
CA LYS A 120 3.37 21.80 -1.72
C LYS A 120 2.37 22.03 -2.86
N ALA A 121 2.86 22.41 -4.05
CA ALA A 121 2.01 22.74 -5.20
C ALA A 121 1.27 21.52 -5.77
N LEU A 122 1.93 20.36 -5.82
CA LEU A 122 1.37 19.13 -6.38
C LEU A 122 0.67 18.25 -5.33
N GLY A 123 1.04 18.38 -4.05
CA GLY A 123 0.35 17.71 -2.94
C GLY A 123 -1.00 18.33 -2.59
N ASP A 124 -1.22 19.59 -2.92
CA ASP A 124 -2.54 20.23 -2.82
C ASP A 124 -3.38 19.87 -4.06
N LYS A 125 -4.49 19.14 -3.85
CA LYS A 125 -5.34 18.64 -4.95
C LYS A 125 -5.91 19.75 -5.84
N VAL A 126 -6.25 20.90 -5.26
CA VAL A 126 -6.79 22.04 -6.01
C VAL A 126 -5.69 22.67 -6.86
N GLN A 127 -4.53 22.91 -6.28
CA GLN A 127 -3.38 23.47 -7.02
C GLN A 127 -2.90 22.50 -8.12
N ALA A 128 -2.81 21.21 -7.84
CA ALA A 128 -2.43 20.20 -8.83
C ALA A 128 -3.40 20.18 -10.03
N ARG A 129 -4.72 20.26 -9.78
CA ARG A 129 -5.73 20.38 -10.84
C ARG A 129 -5.63 21.70 -11.62
N HIS A 130 -5.30 22.81 -10.96
CA HIS A 130 -5.03 24.09 -11.63
C HIS A 130 -3.82 23.99 -12.56
N ILE A 131 -2.73 23.37 -12.10
CA ILE A 131 -1.54 23.14 -12.93
C ILE A 131 -1.91 22.25 -14.13
N ALA A 132 -2.61 21.12 -13.89
CA ALA A 132 -3.06 20.23 -14.95
C ALA A 132 -3.95 20.94 -15.99
N SER A 133 -4.92 21.74 -15.54
CA SER A 133 -5.79 22.53 -16.40
C SER A 133 -5.01 23.55 -17.23
N LYS A 134 -4.06 24.26 -16.61
CA LYS A 134 -3.21 25.27 -17.26
C LYS A 134 -2.41 24.69 -18.42
N VAL A 135 -1.92 23.47 -18.28
CA VAL A 135 -1.12 22.79 -19.32
C VAL A 135 -1.95 21.97 -20.29
N GLY A 136 -3.28 21.99 -20.18
CA GLY A 136 -4.20 21.24 -21.04
C GLY A 136 -4.21 19.74 -20.80
N ALA A 137 -3.83 19.27 -19.63
CA ALA A 137 -3.95 17.85 -19.26
C ALA A 137 -5.43 17.43 -19.20
N PRO A 138 -5.77 16.17 -19.51
CA PRO A 138 -7.14 15.71 -19.53
C PRO A 138 -7.73 15.74 -18.11
N LEU A 139 -8.88 16.39 -17.99
CA LEU A 139 -9.66 16.46 -16.77
C LEU A 139 -11.12 16.15 -17.11
N VAL A 140 -11.78 15.37 -16.28
CA VAL A 140 -13.24 15.30 -16.39
C VAL A 140 -13.83 16.67 -16.09
N PRO A 141 -14.92 17.07 -16.75
CA PRO A 141 -15.64 18.29 -16.42
C PRO A 141 -15.93 18.36 -14.92
N GLY A 142 -15.70 19.52 -14.33
CA GLY A 142 -15.94 19.76 -12.91
C GLY A 142 -16.12 21.25 -12.65
N THR A 143 -16.81 21.59 -11.55
CA THR A 143 -16.97 22.96 -11.12
C THR A 143 -15.63 23.52 -10.64
N LYS A 144 -15.37 24.80 -10.95
CA LYS A 144 -14.15 25.50 -10.51
C LYS A 144 -14.26 25.94 -9.05
N ASP A 145 -15.48 26.35 -8.68
CA ASP A 145 -15.84 26.83 -7.35
C ASP A 145 -16.86 25.89 -6.73
N PRO A 146 -17.00 25.88 -5.40
CA PRO A 146 -18.08 25.16 -4.75
C PRO A 146 -19.45 25.58 -5.30
N VAL A 147 -20.35 24.63 -5.48
CA VAL A 147 -21.73 24.93 -5.90
C VAL A 147 -22.52 25.52 -4.73
N ASN A 148 -23.38 26.48 -5.01
CA ASN A 148 -24.16 27.20 -4.01
C ASN A 148 -25.41 26.41 -3.58
N ASP A 149 -26.03 25.69 -4.53
CA ASP A 149 -27.27 24.96 -4.29
C ASP A 149 -27.43 23.75 -5.25
N ALA A 150 -28.48 22.97 -5.02
CA ALA A 150 -28.79 21.80 -5.81
C ALA A 150 -29.14 22.11 -7.27
N SER A 151 -29.61 23.32 -7.58
CA SER A 151 -29.98 23.72 -8.95
C SER A 151 -28.77 23.82 -9.84
N GLU A 152 -27.65 24.35 -9.34
CA GLU A 152 -26.36 24.35 -10.05
C GLU A 152 -25.85 22.93 -10.33
N VAL A 153 -26.09 21.98 -9.40
CA VAL A 153 -25.74 20.57 -9.59
C VAL A 153 -26.57 19.93 -10.72
N VAL A 154 -27.87 20.24 -10.78
CA VAL A 154 -28.78 19.76 -11.83
C VAL A 154 -28.39 20.37 -13.19
N GLU A 155 -28.03 21.65 -13.22
CA GLU A 155 -27.54 22.32 -14.45
C GLU A 155 -26.26 21.68 -14.95
N PHE A 156 -25.28 21.45 -14.06
CA PHE A 156 -24.04 20.76 -14.38
C PHE A 156 -24.29 19.37 -14.96
N ALA A 157 -25.17 18.56 -14.31
CA ALA A 157 -25.54 17.23 -14.81
C ALA A 157 -26.24 17.29 -16.18
N THR A 158 -27.02 18.34 -16.44
CA THR A 158 -27.70 18.53 -17.72
C THR A 158 -26.70 18.88 -18.82
N GLN A 159 -25.68 19.68 -18.52
CA GLN A 159 -24.64 20.12 -19.47
C GLN A 159 -23.63 19.02 -19.75
N HIS A 160 -23.18 18.28 -18.71
CA HIS A 160 -22.06 17.34 -18.80
C HIS A 160 -22.48 15.86 -18.78
N GLY A 161 -23.76 15.59 -18.56
CA GLY A 161 -24.30 14.21 -18.46
C GLY A 161 -24.10 13.57 -17.09
N LEU A 162 -24.69 12.40 -16.91
CA LEU A 162 -24.60 11.56 -15.74
C LEU A 162 -23.71 10.32 -16.01
N PRO A 163 -23.17 9.68 -14.97
CA PRO A 163 -23.24 10.01 -13.54
C PRO A 163 -22.32 11.18 -13.18
N ILE A 164 -22.66 11.85 -12.05
CA ILE A 164 -21.84 12.92 -11.46
C ILE A 164 -21.47 12.59 -10.02
N ALA A 165 -20.33 13.09 -9.57
CA ALA A 165 -19.89 13.03 -8.19
C ALA A 165 -20.07 14.39 -7.51
N ILE A 166 -20.67 14.39 -6.33
CA ILE A 166 -20.79 15.53 -5.42
C ILE A 166 -19.79 15.29 -4.29
N LYS A 167 -18.81 16.17 -4.15
CA LYS A 167 -17.68 15.99 -3.22
C LYS A 167 -17.59 17.13 -2.24
N ALA A 168 -17.50 16.83 -0.94
CA ALA A 168 -17.17 17.85 0.06
C ALA A 168 -15.77 18.44 -0.20
N ALA A 169 -15.65 19.77 -0.11
CA ALA A 169 -14.41 20.51 -0.38
C ALA A 169 -13.24 20.07 0.52
N PHE A 170 -13.53 19.69 1.75
CA PHE A 170 -12.56 19.30 2.78
C PHE A 170 -12.57 17.79 3.05
N GLY A 171 -13.30 17.00 2.25
CA GLY A 171 -13.40 15.55 2.36
C GLY A 171 -12.16 14.81 1.83
N GLY A 172 -11.80 13.70 2.46
CA GLY A 172 -10.75 12.79 2.02
C GLY A 172 -11.13 11.32 2.24
N GLY A 173 -10.50 10.39 1.51
CA GLY A 173 -10.75 8.95 1.69
C GLY A 173 -12.18 8.49 1.36
N GLY A 174 -12.89 9.18 0.46
CA GLY A 174 -14.27 8.85 0.07
C GLY A 174 -15.36 9.38 1.03
N ARG A 175 -15.01 10.02 2.13
CA ARG A 175 -15.99 10.67 3.02
C ARG A 175 -16.52 11.97 2.38
N GLY A 176 -17.84 12.14 2.38
CA GLY A 176 -18.50 13.29 1.74
C GLY A 176 -18.54 13.18 0.21
N LEU A 177 -18.41 11.98 -0.36
CA LEU A 177 -18.64 11.69 -1.76
C LEU A 177 -20.01 11.05 -1.95
N LYS A 178 -20.83 11.65 -2.81
CA LYS A 178 -22.11 11.08 -3.29
C LYS A 178 -22.06 10.98 -4.81
N VAL A 179 -22.60 9.91 -5.38
CA VAL A 179 -22.68 9.70 -6.82
C VAL A 179 -24.13 9.70 -7.25
N ALA A 180 -24.53 10.70 -8.03
CA ALA A 180 -25.85 10.78 -8.64
C ALA A 180 -25.81 10.13 -10.02
N ARG A 181 -26.67 9.13 -10.22
CA ARG A 181 -26.84 8.38 -11.48
C ARG A 181 -28.06 8.81 -12.26
N ASN A 182 -29.05 9.35 -11.56
CA ASN A 182 -30.31 9.84 -12.09
C ASN A 182 -30.52 11.29 -11.66
N LYS A 183 -31.29 12.07 -12.45
CA LYS A 183 -31.55 13.48 -12.15
C LYS A 183 -32.37 13.65 -10.87
N GLU A 184 -33.27 12.73 -10.62
CA GLU A 184 -34.23 12.74 -9.51
C GLU A 184 -33.54 12.64 -8.15
N GLU A 185 -32.40 11.99 -8.07
CA GLU A 185 -31.66 11.81 -6.81
C GLU A 185 -30.68 12.93 -6.49
N ILE A 186 -30.41 13.85 -7.43
CA ILE A 186 -29.38 14.88 -7.28
C ILE A 186 -29.63 15.76 -6.06
N VAL A 187 -30.86 16.26 -5.88
CA VAL A 187 -31.19 17.19 -4.80
C VAL A 187 -30.95 16.54 -3.43
N GLU A 188 -31.47 15.33 -3.24
CA GLU A 188 -31.31 14.59 -1.98
C GLU A 188 -29.85 14.28 -1.68
N LEU A 189 -29.10 13.82 -2.69
CA LEU A 189 -27.68 13.49 -2.55
C LEU A 189 -26.81 14.72 -2.28
N TYR A 190 -27.13 15.87 -2.90
CA TYR A 190 -26.45 17.13 -2.61
C TYR A 190 -26.66 17.57 -1.17
N GLU A 191 -27.94 17.61 -0.71
CA GLU A 191 -28.26 17.96 0.66
C GLU A 191 -27.62 17.00 1.68
N SER A 192 -27.58 15.70 1.35
CA SER A 192 -26.91 14.69 2.16
C SER A 192 -25.41 14.96 2.24
N ALA A 193 -24.76 15.27 1.10
CA ALA A 193 -23.34 15.58 1.06
C ALA A 193 -23.00 16.83 1.89
N VAL A 194 -23.82 17.88 1.80
CA VAL A 194 -23.67 19.11 2.58
C VAL A 194 -23.82 18.82 4.09
N ARG A 195 -24.89 18.09 4.50
CA ARG A 195 -25.08 17.70 5.91
C ARG A 195 -23.89 16.91 6.47
N GLU A 196 -23.40 15.93 5.72
CA GLU A 196 -22.24 15.13 6.12
C GLU A 196 -20.95 15.98 6.21
N ALA A 197 -20.77 16.90 5.25
CA ALA A 197 -19.62 17.80 5.25
C ALA A 197 -19.63 18.74 6.47
N VAL A 198 -20.77 19.32 6.79
CA VAL A 198 -20.94 20.17 7.99
C VAL A 198 -20.67 19.36 9.25
N ALA A 199 -21.22 18.15 9.36
CA ALA A 199 -21.05 17.30 10.54
C ALA A 199 -19.57 16.85 10.73
N ALA A 200 -18.85 16.56 9.63
CA ALA A 200 -17.50 16.04 9.69
C ALA A 200 -16.42 17.15 9.73
N PHE A 201 -16.65 18.28 9.06
CA PHE A 201 -15.62 19.30 8.81
C PHE A 201 -16.03 20.70 9.26
N GLY A 202 -17.26 20.90 9.77
CA GLY A 202 -17.81 22.20 10.17
C GLY A 202 -18.18 23.14 9.01
N ARG A 203 -18.02 22.69 7.75
CA ARG A 203 -18.24 23.46 6.52
C ARG A 203 -18.90 22.57 5.47
N GLY A 204 -19.87 23.12 4.71
CA GLY A 204 -20.73 22.39 3.79
C GLY A 204 -20.41 22.58 2.30
N GLU A 205 -19.32 23.23 1.94
CA GLU A 205 -18.97 23.50 0.53
C GLU A 205 -18.75 22.19 -0.23
N CYS A 206 -19.42 22.04 -1.36
CA CYS A 206 -19.32 20.88 -2.24
C CYS A 206 -18.94 21.29 -3.67
N PHE A 207 -18.12 20.48 -4.31
CA PHE A 207 -17.79 20.53 -5.75
C PHE A 207 -18.54 19.43 -6.48
N VAL A 208 -18.77 19.63 -7.76
CA VAL A 208 -19.38 18.63 -8.64
C VAL A 208 -18.44 18.33 -9.80
N GLU A 209 -18.32 17.06 -10.14
CA GLU A 209 -17.57 16.63 -11.31
C GLU A 209 -18.24 15.43 -12.00
N ARG A 210 -17.93 15.25 -13.29
CA ARG A 210 -18.32 14.04 -14.01
C ARG A 210 -17.71 12.82 -13.31
N TYR A 211 -18.53 11.80 -13.04
CA TYR A 211 -18.07 10.57 -12.43
C TYR A 211 -17.74 9.53 -13.50
N LEU A 212 -16.60 8.88 -13.35
CA LEU A 212 -16.20 7.77 -14.21
C LEU A 212 -16.64 6.46 -13.55
N ASP A 213 -17.52 5.72 -14.22
CA ASP A 213 -17.93 4.40 -13.78
C ASP A 213 -16.84 3.37 -14.04
N LYS A 214 -16.61 2.50 -13.02
CA LYS A 214 -15.65 1.38 -13.13
C LYS A 214 -14.34 1.79 -13.81
N PRO A 215 -13.66 2.88 -13.36
CA PRO A 215 -12.48 3.36 -14.02
C PRO A 215 -11.29 2.45 -13.74
N ARG A 216 -10.37 2.39 -14.71
CA ARG A 216 -9.02 1.89 -14.47
C ARG A 216 -8.19 2.98 -13.81
N HIS A 217 -7.28 2.60 -12.94
CA HIS A 217 -6.26 3.46 -12.37
C HIS A 217 -4.96 3.24 -13.13
N VAL A 218 -4.63 4.18 -13.98
CA VAL A 218 -3.41 4.14 -14.80
C VAL A 218 -2.52 5.31 -14.42
N GLU A 219 -1.23 5.07 -14.34
CA GLU A 219 -0.26 6.07 -13.93
C GLU A 219 0.99 6.06 -14.80
N THR A 220 1.76 7.15 -14.75
CA THR A 220 3.04 7.28 -15.44
C THR A 220 4.17 7.45 -14.43
N GLN A 221 5.18 6.60 -14.51
CA GLN A 221 6.43 6.81 -13.78
C GLN A 221 7.28 7.85 -14.50
N CYS A 222 7.61 8.91 -13.80
CA CYS A 222 8.42 9.98 -14.37
C CYS A 222 9.72 10.18 -13.60
N LEU A 223 10.72 10.71 -14.32
CA LEU A 223 11.95 11.29 -13.79
C LEU A 223 12.10 12.71 -14.34
N ALA A 224 12.48 13.64 -13.50
CA ALA A 224 12.73 15.02 -13.89
C ALA A 224 14.03 15.56 -13.30
N ASP A 225 14.81 16.31 -14.06
CA ASP A 225 16.02 16.96 -13.60
C ASP A 225 15.82 18.49 -13.43
N LYS A 226 16.73 19.12 -12.71
CA LYS A 226 16.69 20.58 -12.47
C LYS A 226 16.88 21.43 -13.72
N TYR A 227 17.18 20.83 -14.86
CA TYR A 227 17.34 21.52 -16.15
C TYR A 227 16.06 21.55 -16.98
N GLY A 228 14.96 20.99 -16.44
CA GLY A 228 13.65 20.92 -17.07
C GLY A 228 13.47 19.75 -18.04
N ASN A 229 14.39 18.79 -18.05
CA ASN A 229 14.18 17.54 -18.76
C ASN A 229 13.24 16.65 -17.96
N VAL A 230 12.22 16.10 -18.61
CA VAL A 230 11.27 15.15 -18.04
C VAL A 230 11.18 13.93 -18.94
N VAL A 231 11.38 12.76 -18.37
CA VAL A 231 11.29 11.45 -19.01
C VAL A 231 10.12 10.69 -18.40
N VAL A 232 9.28 10.09 -19.23
CA VAL A 232 8.29 9.09 -18.79
C VAL A 232 8.94 7.72 -18.94
N VAL A 233 9.20 7.08 -17.81
CA VAL A 233 9.90 5.77 -17.76
C VAL A 233 8.97 4.66 -18.23
N SER A 234 7.75 4.61 -17.73
CA SER A 234 6.72 3.66 -18.14
C SER A 234 5.33 4.11 -17.69
N THR A 235 4.30 3.42 -18.17
CA THR A 235 2.97 3.42 -17.56
C THR A 235 2.83 2.24 -16.62
N ARG A 236 1.94 2.37 -15.62
CA ARG A 236 1.49 1.25 -14.77
C ARG A 236 -0.04 1.21 -14.72
N ASP A 237 -0.58 0.02 -14.58
CA ASP A 237 -1.97 -0.19 -14.18
C ASP A 237 -2.02 -0.62 -12.72
N CYS A 238 -2.79 0.11 -11.93
CA CYS A 238 -2.96 -0.09 -10.50
C CYS A 238 -4.43 -0.28 -10.13
N SER A 239 -5.24 -0.78 -11.06
CA SER A 239 -6.69 -0.93 -10.89
C SER A 239 -7.06 -1.99 -9.86
N LEU A 240 -6.19 -2.98 -9.63
CA LEU A 240 -6.45 -4.01 -8.63
C LEU A 240 -6.09 -3.49 -7.24
N GLN A 241 -7.06 -2.86 -6.61
CA GLN A 241 -6.92 -2.23 -5.31
C GLN A 241 -8.16 -2.52 -4.45
N ARG A 242 -8.01 -2.41 -3.14
CA ARG A 242 -9.07 -2.55 -2.16
C ARG A 242 -9.11 -1.30 -1.28
N ARG A 243 -10.27 -0.65 -1.20
CA ARG A 243 -10.44 0.60 -0.43
C ARG A 243 -9.33 1.63 -0.75
N HIS A 244 -9.02 1.79 -2.03
CA HIS A 244 -7.95 2.65 -2.55
C HIS A 244 -6.51 2.23 -2.17
N GLN A 245 -6.32 1.04 -1.60
CA GLN A 245 -4.99 0.46 -1.39
C GLN A 245 -4.67 -0.51 -2.53
N LYS A 246 -3.62 -0.22 -3.27
CA LYS A 246 -3.13 -1.05 -4.38
C LYS A 246 -2.65 -2.40 -3.83
N LEU A 247 -2.95 -3.49 -4.52
CA LEU A 247 -2.56 -4.87 -4.15
C LEU A 247 -1.77 -5.58 -5.24
N VAL A 248 -2.09 -5.28 -6.52
CA VAL A 248 -1.36 -5.80 -7.68
C VAL A 248 -1.21 -4.66 -8.68
N GLU A 249 0.00 -4.47 -9.17
CA GLU A 249 0.37 -3.44 -10.14
C GLU A 249 1.13 -4.06 -11.30
N GLU A 250 0.93 -3.55 -12.51
CA GLU A 250 1.62 -4.07 -13.69
C GLU A 250 2.15 -2.95 -14.61
N ALA A 251 3.29 -3.20 -15.24
CA ALA A 251 3.91 -2.33 -16.22
C ALA A 251 4.33 -3.11 -17.49
N PRO A 252 4.15 -2.48 -18.68
CA PRO A 252 3.39 -1.27 -18.93
C PRO A 252 1.89 -1.50 -18.67
N ALA A 253 1.12 -0.43 -18.45
CA ALA A 253 -0.35 -0.56 -18.35
C ALA A 253 -0.89 -1.23 -19.61
N PRO A 254 -1.54 -2.39 -19.50
CA PRO A 254 -1.99 -3.14 -20.68
C PRO A 254 -3.19 -2.46 -21.35
N PHE A 255 -3.42 -2.78 -22.63
CA PHE A 255 -4.59 -2.35 -23.40
C PHE A 255 -4.77 -0.83 -23.52
N LEU A 256 -3.68 -0.06 -23.45
CA LEU A 256 -3.65 1.34 -23.87
C LEU A 256 -3.40 1.41 -25.38
N ASN A 257 -4.20 2.20 -26.09
CA ASN A 257 -3.89 2.54 -27.46
C ASN A 257 -2.80 3.64 -27.54
N ASP A 258 -2.26 3.88 -28.73
CA ASP A 258 -1.16 4.83 -28.94
C ASP A 258 -1.55 6.26 -28.59
N GLU A 259 -2.79 6.66 -28.86
CA GLU A 259 -3.31 7.99 -28.55
C GLU A 259 -3.41 8.20 -27.03
N GLN A 260 -3.98 7.23 -26.31
CA GLN A 260 -4.05 7.27 -24.85
C GLN A 260 -2.65 7.34 -24.23
N ARG A 261 -1.72 6.50 -24.70
CA ARG A 261 -0.34 6.52 -24.21
C ARG A 261 0.33 7.87 -24.46
N LYS A 262 0.18 8.41 -25.65
CA LYS A 262 0.69 9.74 -26.00
C LYS A 262 0.10 10.83 -25.11
N GLN A 263 -1.20 10.82 -24.89
CA GLN A 263 -1.89 11.80 -24.03
C GLN A 263 -1.40 11.73 -22.58
N LEU A 264 -1.23 10.53 -22.02
CA LEU A 264 -0.67 10.33 -20.68
C LEU A 264 0.76 10.87 -20.57
N TYR A 265 1.63 10.56 -21.54
CA TYR A 265 3.02 10.99 -21.57
C TYR A 265 3.15 12.52 -21.69
N ASP A 266 2.46 13.11 -22.65
CA ASP A 266 2.51 14.56 -22.90
C ASP A 266 1.97 15.34 -21.69
N SER A 267 0.87 14.89 -21.11
CA SER A 267 0.27 15.51 -19.92
C SER A 267 1.19 15.46 -18.72
N SER A 268 1.79 14.29 -18.45
CA SER A 268 2.70 14.13 -17.33
C SER A 268 3.95 15.00 -17.45
N LYS A 269 4.54 15.05 -18.65
CA LYS A 269 5.69 15.92 -18.92
C LYS A 269 5.32 17.39 -18.76
N ALA A 270 4.15 17.82 -19.23
CA ALA A 270 3.70 19.20 -19.13
C ALA A 270 3.43 19.61 -17.67
N ILE A 271 2.76 18.76 -16.88
CA ILE A 271 2.48 19.00 -15.46
C ILE A 271 3.79 19.14 -14.67
N LEU A 272 4.72 18.19 -14.82
CA LEU A 272 5.96 18.18 -14.06
C LEU A 272 6.90 19.33 -14.47
N LYS A 273 6.93 19.72 -15.74
CA LYS A 273 7.65 20.93 -16.22
C LYS A 273 7.09 22.20 -15.62
N GLU A 274 5.76 22.37 -15.63
CA GLU A 274 5.10 23.54 -15.05
C GLU A 274 5.38 23.67 -13.56
N ALA A 275 5.39 22.53 -12.84
CA ALA A 275 5.70 22.47 -11.40
C ALA A 275 7.20 22.59 -11.10
N LYS A 276 8.09 22.67 -12.09
CA LYS A 276 9.55 22.63 -11.94
C LYS A 276 10.00 21.45 -11.05
N TYR A 277 9.45 20.29 -11.37
CA TYR A 277 9.67 19.06 -10.60
C TYR A 277 11.10 18.53 -10.76
N GLU A 278 11.64 17.92 -9.70
CA GLU A 278 12.93 17.24 -9.69
C GLU A 278 12.79 15.88 -8.98
N GLY A 279 13.53 14.87 -9.43
CA GLY A 279 13.51 13.51 -8.86
C GLY A 279 12.49 12.58 -9.54
N ALA A 280 12.16 11.50 -8.84
CA ALA A 280 11.13 10.56 -9.27
C ALA A 280 9.75 11.03 -8.82
N GLY A 281 8.77 10.96 -9.71
CA GLY A 281 7.37 11.32 -9.45
C GLY A 281 6.44 10.48 -10.29
N THR A 282 5.18 10.45 -9.90
CA THR A 282 4.15 9.68 -10.61
C THR A 282 2.92 10.55 -10.83
N CYS A 283 2.47 10.64 -12.09
CA CYS A 283 1.19 11.25 -12.41
C CYS A 283 0.12 10.15 -12.53
N GLU A 284 -0.93 10.26 -11.75
CA GLU A 284 -2.03 9.30 -11.69
C GLU A 284 -3.23 9.78 -12.51
N PHE A 285 -3.88 8.84 -13.20
CA PHE A 285 -5.04 9.09 -14.05
C PHE A 285 -6.10 8.01 -13.85
N LEU A 286 -7.35 8.40 -14.03
CA LEU A 286 -8.46 7.47 -14.18
C LEU A 286 -8.82 7.36 -15.67
N ILE A 287 -9.07 6.14 -16.13
CA ILE A 287 -9.53 5.88 -17.49
C ILE A 287 -10.90 5.21 -17.44
N GLY A 288 -11.92 5.90 -17.92
CA GLY A 288 -13.28 5.39 -18.01
C GLY A 288 -13.42 4.25 -19.01
N GLN A 289 -14.52 3.51 -18.95
CA GLN A 289 -14.81 2.44 -19.90
C GLN A 289 -14.99 2.94 -21.35
N ASP A 290 -15.41 4.19 -21.51
CA ASP A 290 -15.51 4.90 -22.78
C ASP A 290 -14.17 5.39 -23.31
N GLY A 291 -13.08 5.18 -22.59
CA GLY A 291 -11.74 5.65 -22.93
C GLY A 291 -11.42 7.06 -22.46
N THR A 292 -12.34 7.74 -21.79
CA THR A 292 -12.11 9.09 -21.21
C THR A 292 -10.99 9.04 -20.18
N ILE A 293 -9.97 9.87 -20.34
CA ILE A 293 -8.86 10.01 -19.39
C ILE A 293 -9.11 11.22 -18.49
N SER A 294 -8.86 11.08 -17.20
CA SER A 294 -8.88 12.19 -16.25
C SER A 294 -7.67 12.15 -15.35
N PHE A 295 -6.92 13.24 -15.29
CA PHE A 295 -5.86 13.42 -14.30
C PHE A 295 -6.44 13.37 -12.88
N LEU A 296 -5.77 12.65 -11.99
CA LEU A 296 -6.17 12.47 -10.60
C LEU A 296 -5.28 13.30 -9.66
N GLU A 297 -4.00 12.98 -9.60
CA GLU A 297 -3.02 13.62 -8.71
C GLU A 297 -1.57 13.33 -9.15
N VAL A 298 -0.62 13.98 -8.48
CA VAL A 298 0.81 13.67 -8.59
C VAL A 298 1.31 13.19 -7.23
N ASN A 299 1.93 12.01 -7.21
CA ASN A 299 2.69 11.57 -6.04
C ASN A 299 4.12 12.10 -6.18
N THR A 300 4.49 12.97 -5.24
CA THR A 300 5.76 13.73 -5.27
C THR A 300 6.92 12.95 -4.66
N ARG A 301 6.99 11.65 -4.95
CA ARG A 301 7.94 10.67 -4.40
C ARG A 301 8.08 9.44 -5.28
N LEU A 302 8.98 8.57 -4.90
CA LEU A 302 9.03 7.20 -5.42
C LEU A 302 7.78 6.43 -4.97
N GLN A 303 7.21 5.60 -5.82
CA GLN A 303 6.06 4.74 -5.52
C GLN A 303 6.50 3.36 -5.01
N VAL A 304 5.61 2.66 -4.28
CA VAL A 304 5.84 1.27 -3.85
C VAL A 304 6.12 0.39 -5.06
N GLU A 305 5.30 0.53 -6.10
CA GLU A 305 5.28 -0.23 -7.35
C GLU A 305 6.34 0.20 -8.40
N HIS A 306 7.35 1.00 -7.99
CA HIS A 306 8.44 1.38 -8.90
C HIS A 306 9.20 0.20 -9.52
N PRO A 307 9.33 -0.96 -8.85
CA PRO A 307 10.08 -2.10 -9.40
C PRO A 307 9.55 -2.60 -10.74
N VAL A 308 8.24 -2.60 -10.99
CA VAL A 308 7.72 -3.07 -12.30
C VAL A 308 8.18 -2.16 -13.45
N SER A 309 8.35 -0.84 -13.17
CA SER A 309 8.90 0.09 -14.16
C SER A 309 10.41 -0.13 -14.39
N GLU A 310 11.15 -0.46 -13.33
CA GLU A 310 12.57 -0.82 -13.41
C GLU A 310 12.77 -2.07 -14.26
N GLU A 311 11.98 -3.12 -14.00
CA GLU A 311 12.10 -4.41 -14.69
C GLU A 311 11.85 -4.30 -16.20
N VAL A 312 10.90 -3.47 -16.64
CA VAL A 312 10.59 -3.35 -18.08
C VAL A 312 11.48 -2.35 -18.82
N THR A 313 12.31 -1.59 -18.10
CA THR A 313 13.17 -0.56 -18.73
C THR A 313 14.65 -0.74 -18.46
N GLY A 314 15.01 -1.47 -17.40
CA GLY A 314 16.40 -1.58 -16.92
C GLY A 314 16.94 -0.32 -16.24
N ILE A 315 16.06 0.67 -15.93
CA ILE A 315 16.44 1.90 -15.22
C ILE A 315 16.27 1.68 -13.72
N ASP A 316 17.34 1.85 -12.94
CA ASP A 316 17.29 1.89 -11.48
C ASP A 316 16.82 3.27 -11.01
N LEU A 317 15.53 3.37 -10.61
CA LEU A 317 14.89 4.64 -10.25
C LEU A 317 15.49 5.25 -8.98
N VAL A 318 15.93 4.46 -8.03
CA VAL A 318 16.58 4.95 -6.80
C VAL A 318 17.95 5.52 -7.11
N ARG A 319 18.70 4.86 -7.98
CA ARG A 319 20.00 5.38 -8.46
C ARG A 319 19.82 6.67 -9.23
N GLU A 320 18.80 6.77 -10.08
CA GLU A 320 18.48 8.00 -10.81
C GLU A 320 18.10 9.15 -9.86
N GLN A 321 17.33 8.89 -8.79
CA GLN A 321 17.05 9.91 -7.77
C GLN A 321 18.35 10.47 -7.15
N ILE A 322 19.29 9.61 -6.82
CA ILE A 322 20.60 10.01 -6.27
C ILE A 322 21.39 10.82 -7.31
N ARG A 323 21.45 10.40 -8.57
CA ARG A 323 22.14 11.12 -9.66
C ARG A 323 21.54 12.51 -9.89
N ILE A 324 20.19 12.62 -9.93
CA ILE A 324 19.50 13.90 -10.07
C ILE A 324 19.81 14.82 -8.90
N ALA A 325 19.81 14.30 -7.67
CA ALA A 325 20.15 15.06 -6.48
C ALA A 325 21.60 15.55 -6.47
N MET A 326 22.54 14.78 -7.05
CA MET A 326 23.92 15.23 -7.31
C MET A 326 24.02 16.31 -8.40
N GLY A 327 22.91 16.64 -9.05
CA GLY A 327 22.83 17.67 -10.08
C GLY A 327 23.18 17.20 -11.48
N GLU A 328 23.16 15.91 -11.73
CA GLU A 328 23.34 15.35 -13.06
C GLU A 328 22.11 15.57 -13.93
N LYS A 329 22.33 15.59 -15.26
CA LYS A 329 21.22 15.59 -16.24
C LYS A 329 20.78 14.16 -16.49
N LEU A 330 19.49 13.98 -16.84
CA LEU A 330 18.95 12.69 -17.26
C LEU A 330 19.75 12.12 -18.45
N GLY A 331 20.01 12.92 -19.48
CA GLY A 331 20.89 12.56 -20.60
C GLY A 331 20.31 11.50 -21.55
N TYR A 332 19.04 11.12 -21.40
CA TYR A 332 18.32 10.15 -22.23
C TYR A 332 16.85 10.58 -22.40
N HIS A 333 16.20 9.95 -23.37
CA HIS A 333 14.77 10.14 -23.66
C HIS A 333 13.94 9.01 -22.99
N ASP A 334 12.63 9.03 -23.24
CA ASP A 334 11.73 7.95 -22.79
C ASP A 334 12.29 6.59 -23.24
N PRO A 335 12.45 5.64 -22.32
CA PRO A 335 13.09 4.36 -22.65
C PRO A 335 12.16 3.47 -23.47
N ILE A 336 12.76 2.50 -24.14
CA ILE A 336 12.03 1.42 -24.79
C ILE A 336 11.58 0.45 -23.72
N ILE A 337 10.30 0.08 -23.78
CA ILE A 337 9.71 -0.91 -22.87
C ILE A 337 10.03 -2.31 -23.40
N ASN A 338 10.59 -3.17 -22.57
CA ASN A 338 10.91 -4.56 -22.88
C ASN A 338 10.17 -5.51 -21.95
N GLY A 339 9.24 -6.29 -22.51
CA GLY A 339 8.48 -7.28 -21.75
C GLY A 339 7.34 -6.67 -20.94
N HIS A 340 6.96 -7.40 -19.89
CA HIS A 340 5.87 -7.05 -18.97
C HIS A 340 6.20 -7.52 -17.58
N SER A 341 5.92 -6.69 -16.57
CA SER A 341 6.21 -6.99 -15.17
C SER A 341 4.97 -6.78 -14.31
N ILE A 342 4.75 -7.66 -13.33
CA ILE A 342 3.62 -7.61 -12.38
C ILE A 342 4.19 -7.66 -10.97
N GLU A 343 3.78 -6.73 -10.12
CA GLU A 343 4.10 -6.71 -8.69
C GLU A 343 2.89 -7.21 -7.89
N PHE A 344 3.16 -7.98 -6.86
CA PHE A 344 2.20 -8.45 -5.87
C PHE A 344 2.66 -7.97 -4.50
N ARG A 345 1.84 -7.19 -3.80
CA ARG A 345 2.14 -6.76 -2.43
C ARG A 345 1.87 -7.89 -1.46
N ILE A 346 2.91 -8.40 -0.84
CA ILE A 346 2.80 -9.45 0.18
C ILE A 346 2.54 -8.77 1.54
N ASN A 347 1.28 -8.49 1.80
CA ASN A 347 0.84 -7.87 3.05
C ASN A 347 0.56 -8.93 4.12
N GLY A 348 0.85 -8.62 5.39
CA GLY A 348 0.47 -9.41 6.56
C GLY A 348 -1.02 -9.19 6.90
N GLU A 349 -1.90 -9.66 6.04
CA GLU A 349 -3.35 -9.48 6.09
C GLU A 349 -4.06 -10.80 5.77
N ASP A 350 -5.23 -11.05 6.38
CA ASP A 350 -6.03 -12.25 6.17
C ASP A 350 -7.17 -12.01 5.17
N PRO A 351 -7.03 -12.40 3.90
CA PRO A 351 -8.10 -12.25 2.92
C PRO A 351 -9.39 -13.00 3.28
N GLY A 352 -9.28 -14.13 4.00
CA GLY A 352 -10.43 -14.90 4.47
C GLY A 352 -11.19 -14.23 5.62
N ARG A 353 -10.59 -13.18 6.22
CA ARG A 353 -11.21 -12.32 7.23
C ARG A 353 -11.28 -10.88 6.75
N ASN A 354 -11.68 -10.69 5.50
CA ASN A 354 -11.83 -9.35 4.92
C ASN A 354 -10.56 -8.48 5.02
N PHE A 355 -9.37 -9.09 4.81
CA PHE A 355 -8.05 -8.44 4.87
C PHE A 355 -7.74 -7.78 6.22
N LEU A 356 -8.18 -8.38 7.32
CA LEU A 356 -7.76 -7.93 8.64
C LEU A 356 -6.24 -8.07 8.78
N PRO A 357 -5.56 -7.09 9.40
CA PRO A 357 -4.15 -7.19 9.75
C PRO A 357 -3.86 -8.44 10.57
N ALA A 358 -2.75 -9.10 10.27
CA ALA A 358 -2.35 -10.36 10.89
C ALA A 358 -0.97 -10.24 11.56
N PRO A 359 -0.86 -9.55 12.71
CA PRO A 359 0.38 -9.48 13.46
C PRO A 359 0.78 -10.87 14.00
N GLY A 360 2.07 -11.11 14.15
CA GLY A 360 2.59 -12.38 14.66
C GLY A 360 4.02 -12.65 14.22
N GLN A 361 4.53 -13.86 14.51
CA GLN A 361 5.88 -14.26 14.16
C GLN A 361 5.91 -14.98 12.81
N LEU A 362 6.84 -14.60 11.93
CA LEU A 362 7.17 -15.30 10.69
C LEU A 362 7.92 -16.59 11.01
N LYS A 363 7.22 -17.71 11.17
CA LYS A 363 7.81 -19.03 11.51
C LYS A 363 8.51 -19.65 10.31
N VAL A 364 7.94 -19.50 9.13
CA VAL A 364 8.53 -19.88 7.85
C VAL A 364 8.45 -18.67 6.93
N TRP A 365 9.56 -18.40 6.25
CA TRP A 365 9.67 -17.40 5.20
C TRP A 365 10.57 -17.96 4.11
N LYS A 366 9.99 -18.36 2.97
CA LYS A 366 10.72 -18.93 1.85
C LYS A 366 10.30 -18.23 0.58
N GLU A 367 11.20 -17.43 0.05
CA GLU A 367 10.98 -16.65 -1.15
C GLU A 367 11.09 -17.52 -2.41
N PRO A 368 10.28 -17.25 -3.45
CA PRO A 368 10.43 -17.88 -4.76
C PRO A 368 11.68 -17.35 -5.46
N SER A 369 12.17 -18.09 -6.42
CA SER A 369 13.34 -17.70 -7.22
C SER A 369 13.19 -18.14 -8.68
N GLY A 370 14.24 -17.89 -9.48
CA GLY A 370 14.31 -18.29 -10.89
C GLY A 370 14.08 -17.12 -11.84
N THR A 371 14.05 -17.43 -13.14
CA THR A 371 14.02 -16.43 -14.21
C THR A 371 12.80 -15.49 -14.07
N GLY A 372 13.09 -14.18 -14.11
CA GLY A 372 12.06 -13.13 -14.05
C GLY A 372 11.37 -13.02 -12.69
N VAL A 373 11.99 -13.47 -11.59
CA VAL A 373 11.46 -13.36 -10.23
C VAL A 373 12.40 -12.50 -9.40
N ARG A 374 11.85 -11.42 -8.82
CA ARG A 374 12.51 -10.53 -7.88
C ARG A 374 11.65 -10.41 -6.62
N VAL A 375 12.27 -10.43 -5.45
CA VAL A 375 11.61 -10.17 -4.17
C VAL A 375 12.32 -9.03 -3.46
N ASP A 376 11.57 -7.95 -3.19
CA ASP A 376 12.02 -6.85 -2.35
C ASP A 376 11.35 -7.02 -0.97
N ALA A 377 12.10 -7.55 0.01
CA ALA A 377 11.59 -7.89 1.34
C ALA A 377 12.13 -6.96 2.42
N GLY A 378 11.25 -6.62 3.39
CA GLY A 378 11.62 -5.89 4.60
C GLY A 378 11.78 -6.79 5.84
N PHE A 379 11.44 -8.07 5.72
CA PHE A 379 11.40 -9.04 6.80
C PHE A 379 12.02 -10.37 6.40
N LYS A 380 12.35 -11.19 7.40
CA LYS A 380 12.92 -12.52 7.25
C LYS A 380 12.28 -13.52 8.24
N GLN A 381 12.57 -14.78 8.07
CA GLN A 381 12.14 -15.81 9.02
C GLN A 381 12.61 -15.49 10.44
N GLY A 382 11.70 -15.64 11.40
CA GLY A 382 11.91 -15.36 12.82
C GLY A 382 11.46 -13.97 13.25
N ASP A 383 11.31 -13.02 12.34
CA ASP A 383 10.86 -11.66 12.66
C ASP A 383 9.43 -11.65 13.22
N ILE A 384 9.15 -10.66 14.07
CA ILE A 384 7.84 -10.43 14.67
C ILE A 384 7.20 -9.24 13.98
N ILE A 385 6.05 -9.45 13.34
CA ILE A 385 5.25 -8.40 12.71
C ILE A 385 4.34 -7.79 13.79
N GLY A 386 4.56 -6.53 14.11
CA GLY A 386 3.75 -5.76 15.04
C GLY A 386 2.62 -5.00 14.34
N GLY A 387 1.73 -4.38 15.14
CA GLY A 387 0.64 -3.52 14.65
C GLY A 387 1.00 -2.03 14.50
N ASN A 388 2.26 -1.64 14.77
CA ASN A 388 2.64 -0.23 14.87
C ASN A 388 2.90 0.46 13.51
N PHE A 389 3.12 -0.33 12.46
CA PHE A 389 3.47 0.15 11.12
C PHE A 389 2.54 -0.50 10.09
N ASP A 390 2.79 -0.24 8.80
CA ASP A 390 2.01 -0.85 7.72
C ASP A 390 2.18 -2.37 7.65
N SER A 391 1.27 -3.01 6.89
CA SER A 391 1.21 -4.47 6.73
C SER A 391 2.15 -5.02 5.65
N LEU A 392 2.85 -4.17 4.88
CA LEU A 392 3.68 -4.60 3.76
C LEU A 392 4.94 -5.34 4.24
N LEU A 393 5.02 -6.62 3.93
CA LEU A 393 6.16 -7.47 4.28
C LEU A 393 7.20 -7.53 3.17
N ALA A 394 6.74 -7.67 1.94
CA ALA A 394 7.56 -7.77 0.74
C ALA A 394 6.75 -7.43 -0.51
N LYS A 395 7.45 -7.24 -1.61
CA LYS A 395 6.91 -7.18 -2.97
C LYS A 395 7.47 -8.36 -3.75
N LEU A 396 6.58 -9.13 -4.39
CA LEU A 396 6.95 -10.13 -5.37
C LEU A 396 6.78 -9.52 -6.75
N ILE A 397 7.86 -9.36 -7.50
CA ILE A 397 7.87 -8.79 -8.84
C ILE A 397 8.18 -9.92 -9.82
N VAL A 398 7.34 -10.08 -10.83
CA VAL A 398 7.48 -11.15 -11.82
C VAL A 398 7.45 -10.58 -13.23
N THR A 399 8.50 -10.86 -14.00
CA THR A 399 8.72 -10.30 -15.34
C THR A 399 8.75 -11.39 -16.40
N GLY A 400 8.09 -11.14 -17.51
CA GLY A 400 8.08 -11.99 -18.71
C GLY A 400 8.33 -11.16 -19.98
N SER A 401 8.60 -11.83 -21.11
CA SER A 401 8.70 -11.16 -22.41
C SER A 401 7.35 -10.63 -22.90
N THR A 402 6.26 -11.19 -22.37
CA THR A 402 4.88 -10.80 -22.61
C THR A 402 4.09 -10.83 -21.29
N ARG A 403 2.91 -10.20 -21.26
CA ARG A 403 2.00 -10.28 -20.10
C ARG A 403 1.63 -11.73 -19.78
N GLN A 404 1.36 -12.54 -20.82
CA GLN A 404 1.02 -13.95 -20.63
C GLN A 404 2.15 -14.73 -19.95
N GLU A 405 3.40 -14.52 -20.37
CA GLU A 405 4.56 -15.17 -19.75
C GLU A 405 4.77 -14.68 -18.31
N ALA A 406 4.55 -13.38 -18.02
CA ALA A 406 4.59 -12.84 -16.66
C ALA A 406 3.52 -13.50 -15.77
N LEU A 407 2.28 -13.69 -16.27
CA LEU A 407 1.20 -14.39 -15.56
C LEU A 407 1.55 -15.86 -15.29
N GLU A 408 2.14 -16.57 -16.23
CA GLU A 408 2.58 -17.97 -16.06
C GLU A 408 3.66 -18.09 -14.99
N ARG A 409 4.67 -17.22 -15.04
CA ARG A 409 5.72 -17.15 -14.03
C ARG A 409 5.18 -16.77 -12.65
N ALA A 410 4.22 -15.84 -12.60
CA ALA A 410 3.59 -15.41 -11.36
C ALA A 410 2.83 -16.56 -10.68
N ARG A 411 2.10 -17.40 -11.44
CA ARG A 411 1.44 -18.61 -10.88
C ARG A 411 2.46 -19.52 -10.21
N ARG A 412 3.61 -19.78 -10.84
CA ARG A 412 4.68 -20.58 -10.26
C ARG A 412 5.28 -19.89 -9.03
N ALA A 413 5.68 -18.63 -9.13
CA ALA A 413 6.32 -17.88 -8.04
C ALA A 413 5.41 -17.80 -6.81
N LEU A 414 4.13 -17.47 -6.98
CA LEU A 414 3.15 -17.46 -5.89
C LEU A 414 2.95 -18.83 -5.27
N SER A 415 3.06 -19.92 -6.06
CA SER A 415 2.94 -21.30 -5.53
C SER A 415 4.15 -21.69 -4.67
N GLU A 416 5.34 -21.20 -5.00
CA GLU A 416 6.60 -21.44 -4.28
C GLU A 416 6.77 -20.54 -3.05
N PHE A 417 6.08 -19.40 -2.99
CA PHE A 417 6.20 -18.48 -1.86
C PHE A 417 5.50 -19.08 -0.63
N GLU A 418 6.29 -19.46 0.35
CA GLU A 418 5.79 -20.08 1.59
C GLU A 418 5.99 -19.16 2.79
N VAL A 419 4.88 -18.81 3.45
CA VAL A 419 4.85 -18.03 4.69
C VAL A 419 3.97 -18.76 5.71
N GLN A 420 4.49 -18.96 6.92
CA GLN A 420 3.74 -19.56 8.02
C GLN A 420 3.93 -18.74 9.30
N GLY A 421 2.94 -18.82 10.20
CA GLY A 421 2.91 -18.12 11.49
C GLY A 421 1.98 -16.92 11.49
N ILE A 422 1.76 -16.29 10.32
CA ILE A 422 0.79 -15.21 10.13
C ILE A 422 0.00 -15.41 8.83
N ALA A 423 -1.17 -14.77 8.73
CA ALA A 423 -1.88 -14.67 7.45
C ALA A 423 -1.18 -13.67 6.52
N THR A 424 -1.28 -13.91 5.21
CA THR A 424 -0.77 -12.98 4.18
C THR A 424 -1.75 -12.86 3.02
N ALA A 425 -1.56 -11.83 2.18
CA ALA A 425 -2.34 -11.64 0.95
C ALA A 425 -2.05 -12.69 -0.15
N ILE A 426 -1.08 -13.60 0.02
CA ILE A 426 -0.71 -14.62 -0.98
C ILE A 426 -1.92 -15.44 -1.47
N PRO A 427 -2.84 -15.95 -0.62
CA PRO A 427 -4.01 -16.66 -1.10
C PRO A 427 -4.91 -15.84 -2.03
N PHE A 428 -5.06 -14.54 -1.76
CA PHE A 428 -5.77 -13.62 -2.64
C PHE A 428 -5.06 -13.49 -3.99
N HIS A 429 -3.75 -13.29 -4.00
CA HIS A 429 -2.98 -13.20 -5.24
C HIS A 429 -3.09 -14.49 -6.08
N LYS A 430 -3.07 -15.65 -5.43
CA LYS A 430 -3.30 -16.95 -6.10
C LYS A 430 -4.70 -17.06 -6.71
N ALA A 431 -5.72 -16.48 -6.07
CA ALA A 431 -7.08 -16.46 -6.61
C ALA A 431 -7.16 -15.51 -7.82
N VAL A 432 -6.68 -14.29 -7.67
CA VAL A 432 -6.75 -13.25 -8.71
C VAL A 432 -5.98 -13.61 -9.97
N ILE A 433 -4.77 -14.19 -9.84
CA ILE A 433 -3.94 -14.57 -11.00
C ILE A 433 -4.61 -15.66 -11.87
N ASN A 434 -5.65 -16.32 -11.37
CA ASN A 434 -6.45 -17.31 -12.06
C ASN A 434 -7.88 -16.83 -12.38
N ASP A 435 -8.24 -15.61 -11.94
CA ASP A 435 -9.56 -15.03 -12.22
C ASP A 435 -9.60 -14.49 -13.66
N PRO A 436 -10.61 -14.85 -14.47
CA PRO A 436 -10.74 -14.37 -15.85
C PRO A 436 -10.86 -12.85 -15.97
N ALA A 437 -11.32 -12.16 -14.91
CA ALA A 437 -11.41 -10.70 -14.90
C ALA A 437 -10.02 -10.05 -14.96
N PHE A 438 -9.02 -10.64 -14.32
CA PHE A 438 -7.63 -10.16 -14.34
C PHE A 438 -6.77 -10.86 -15.38
N ALA A 439 -6.90 -12.19 -15.51
CA ALA A 439 -6.10 -13.03 -16.38
C ALA A 439 -7.00 -13.84 -17.35
N PRO A 440 -7.63 -13.19 -18.34
CA PRO A 440 -8.47 -13.88 -19.30
C PRO A 440 -7.68 -14.95 -20.05
N SER A 441 -8.35 -16.05 -20.42
CA SER A 441 -7.73 -17.16 -21.15
C SER A 441 -7.31 -16.78 -22.57
N ASP A 442 -8.02 -15.85 -23.21
CA ASP A 442 -7.63 -15.25 -24.48
C ASP A 442 -6.69 -14.06 -24.20
N PRO A 443 -5.41 -14.11 -24.62
CA PRO A 443 -4.45 -13.04 -24.35
C PRO A 443 -4.80 -11.71 -25.06
N PHE A 444 -5.70 -11.71 -26.03
CA PHE A 444 -6.19 -10.51 -26.72
C PHE A 444 -7.43 -9.90 -26.06
N GLN A 445 -8.08 -10.64 -25.19
CA GLN A 445 -9.20 -10.13 -24.40
C GLN A 445 -8.70 -9.15 -23.35
N LYS A 446 -9.34 -7.96 -23.28
CA LYS A 446 -9.05 -7.00 -22.20
C LYS A 446 -9.49 -7.58 -20.87
N PHE A 447 -8.70 -7.38 -19.82
CA PHE A 447 -9.15 -7.66 -18.47
C PHE A 447 -10.25 -6.65 -18.06
N SER A 448 -11.10 -7.04 -17.13
CA SER A 448 -12.27 -6.26 -16.70
C SER A 448 -12.13 -5.67 -15.28
N VAL A 449 -10.93 -5.74 -14.70
CA VAL A 449 -10.63 -5.16 -13.38
C VAL A 449 -10.69 -3.63 -13.42
N TYR A 450 -11.25 -3.04 -12.37
CA TYR A 450 -11.35 -1.60 -12.14
C TYR A 450 -11.19 -1.30 -10.64
N THR A 451 -11.10 -0.03 -10.27
CA THR A 451 -10.68 0.42 -8.93
C THR A 451 -11.47 -0.14 -7.74
N SER A 452 -12.73 -0.52 -7.93
CA SER A 452 -13.58 -1.12 -6.90
C SER A 452 -14.07 -2.54 -7.27
N TRP A 453 -13.32 -3.23 -8.14
CA TRP A 453 -13.69 -4.57 -8.59
C TRP A 453 -13.69 -5.59 -7.44
N ILE A 454 -12.74 -5.48 -6.51
CA ILE A 454 -12.66 -6.41 -5.36
C ILE A 454 -13.90 -6.32 -4.49
N GLU A 455 -14.39 -5.10 -4.23
CA GLU A 455 -15.56 -4.87 -3.39
C GLU A 455 -16.87 -5.26 -4.08
N ASN A 456 -16.95 -5.10 -5.41
CA ASN A 456 -18.20 -5.22 -6.15
C ASN A 456 -18.40 -6.58 -6.84
N GLU A 457 -17.31 -7.21 -7.31
CA GLU A 457 -17.41 -8.37 -8.20
C GLU A 457 -16.58 -9.58 -7.77
N PHE A 458 -15.49 -9.39 -7.00
CA PHE A 458 -14.66 -10.50 -6.56
C PHE A 458 -15.40 -11.41 -5.58
N ASN A 459 -15.65 -12.65 -5.98
CA ASN A 459 -16.27 -13.66 -5.12
C ASN A 459 -15.22 -14.28 -4.20
N ASN A 460 -15.04 -13.70 -3.02
CA ASN A 460 -14.05 -14.14 -2.05
C ASN A 460 -14.46 -15.44 -1.35
N GLN A 461 -13.93 -16.59 -1.82
CA GLN A 461 -14.09 -17.93 -1.22
C GLN A 461 -12.85 -18.35 -0.41
N ILE A 462 -11.92 -17.44 -0.13
CA ILE A 462 -10.68 -17.75 0.57
C ILE A 462 -11.00 -18.04 2.04
N PRO A 463 -10.61 -19.21 2.57
CA PRO A 463 -10.84 -19.52 3.98
C PRO A 463 -9.97 -18.63 4.87
N ALA A 464 -10.47 -18.32 6.07
CA ALA A 464 -9.69 -17.65 7.10
C ALA A 464 -8.43 -18.44 7.42
N TYR A 465 -7.32 -17.74 7.64
CA TYR A 465 -6.04 -18.35 8.01
C TYR A 465 -6.16 -19.10 9.33
N VAL A 466 -5.65 -20.33 9.36
CA VAL A 466 -5.50 -21.15 10.55
C VAL A 466 -4.03 -21.48 10.74
N ASP A 467 -3.45 -21.08 11.87
CA ASP A 467 -2.07 -21.45 12.21
C ASP A 467 -2.00 -22.94 12.58
N ASN A 468 -1.76 -23.78 11.61
CA ASN A 468 -1.64 -25.23 11.78
C ASN A 468 -0.40 -25.64 12.60
N SER A 469 0.51 -24.71 12.89
CA SER A 469 1.68 -25.02 13.75
C SER A 469 1.29 -25.37 15.19
N LYS A 470 0.08 -25.01 15.64
CA LYS A 470 -0.50 -25.43 16.93
C LYS A 470 -1.21 -26.78 16.86
N THR A 471 -1.56 -27.25 15.66
CA THR A 471 -2.32 -28.50 15.44
C THR A 471 -1.42 -29.70 15.14
N SER A 472 -0.10 -29.53 15.07
CA SER A 472 0.87 -30.59 14.75
C SER A 472 1.06 -31.64 15.85
N LEU A 473 0.10 -31.77 16.76
CA LEU A 473 0.07 -32.90 17.72
C LEU A 473 -0.66 -34.14 17.16
N ILE A 474 -1.22 -34.12 15.95
CA ILE A 474 -2.01 -35.25 15.42
C ILE A 474 -1.60 -35.71 13.99
N ASP A 475 -0.84 -34.94 13.24
CA ASP A 475 -0.39 -35.39 11.91
C ASP A 475 1.14 -35.53 11.87
N ASP A 476 1.64 -36.41 12.76
CA ASP A 476 3.04 -36.79 12.82
C ASP A 476 3.32 -37.75 11.64
N ARG A 477 3.37 -37.20 10.42
CA ARG A 477 3.78 -37.92 9.23
C ARG A 477 5.21 -37.56 8.85
N SER A 478 6.04 -38.58 8.65
CA SER A 478 7.38 -38.39 8.09
C SER A 478 7.37 -38.77 6.61
N THR A 479 8.04 -37.94 5.82
CA THR A 479 8.26 -38.25 4.40
C THR A 479 9.62 -38.92 4.26
N LEU A 480 9.61 -40.18 3.84
CA LEU A 480 10.82 -40.97 3.52
C LEU A 480 11.07 -40.86 2.03
N VAL A 481 12.27 -40.42 1.66
CA VAL A 481 12.71 -40.42 0.27
C VAL A 481 13.52 -41.69 0.03
N LEU A 482 13.04 -42.53 -0.90
CA LEU A 482 13.69 -43.76 -1.33
C LEU A 482 14.10 -43.65 -2.77
N GLU A 483 15.21 -44.31 -3.11
CA GLU A 483 15.57 -44.55 -4.52
C GLU A 483 15.38 -46.02 -4.82
N VAL A 484 14.52 -46.31 -5.77
CA VAL A 484 14.23 -47.67 -6.26
C VAL A 484 14.55 -47.74 -7.75
N ASN A 485 15.52 -48.54 -8.13
CA ASN A 485 16.00 -48.69 -9.50
C ASN A 485 16.37 -47.35 -10.17
N GLY A 486 17.05 -46.43 -9.43
CA GLY A 486 17.42 -45.13 -9.93
C GLY A 486 16.28 -44.11 -10.00
N LYS A 487 15.07 -44.46 -9.52
CA LYS A 487 13.92 -43.54 -9.48
C LYS A 487 13.66 -43.10 -8.02
N ARG A 488 13.69 -41.81 -7.81
CA ARG A 488 13.34 -41.19 -6.50
C ARG A 488 11.83 -41.31 -6.26
N ILE A 489 11.47 -41.90 -5.11
CA ILE A 489 10.08 -42.08 -4.66
C ILE A 489 9.96 -41.43 -3.27
N GLU A 490 8.95 -40.59 -3.09
CA GLU A 490 8.60 -40.02 -1.78
C GLU A 490 7.41 -40.77 -1.19
N ILE A 491 7.58 -41.31 0.02
CA ILE A 491 6.54 -42.00 0.75
C ILE A 491 6.26 -41.24 2.05
N THR A 492 5.04 -40.74 2.21
CA THR A 492 4.59 -40.08 3.44
C THR A 492 3.91 -41.13 4.33
N MET A 493 4.44 -41.36 5.53
CA MET A 493 3.94 -42.35 6.48
C MET A 493 3.68 -41.73 7.87
N PRO A 494 2.71 -42.24 8.65
CA PRO A 494 2.56 -41.87 10.05
C PRO A 494 3.83 -42.23 10.84
N ASN A 495 4.32 -41.33 11.71
CA ASN A 495 5.59 -41.49 12.45
C ASN A 495 5.65 -42.75 13.36
N GLY A 496 4.57 -43.42 13.60
CA GLY A 496 4.54 -44.66 14.36
C GLY A 496 5.07 -45.89 13.65
N LEU A 497 5.29 -45.86 12.33
CA LEU A 497 5.70 -47.00 11.51
C LEU A 497 7.24 -47.11 11.32
N THR A 498 8.00 -46.06 11.64
CA THR A 498 9.46 -46.03 11.42
C THR A 498 10.31 -46.26 12.68
N SER A 499 9.72 -46.40 13.85
CA SER A 499 10.49 -46.56 15.09
C SER A 499 10.39 -47.97 15.71
N GLY A 500 11.18 -48.89 15.18
CA GLY A 500 11.67 -50.02 15.94
C GLY A 500 12.88 -49.60 16.77
N GLY A 501 12.71 -48.98 17.96
CA GLY A 501 13.85 -48.63 18.79
C GLY A 501 13.55 -47.66 19.95
N VAL A 502 13.51 -48.21 21.17
CA VAL A 502 13.76 -47.56 22.46
C VAL A 502 12.82 -46.41 22.90
N LYS A 503 11.86 -46.75 23.73
CA LYS A 503 11.05 -45.78 24.49
C LYS A 503 11.92 -45.00 25.48
N GLN A 504 12.24 -43.74 25.18
CA GLN A 504 12.66 -42.79 26.22
C GLN A 504 11.42 -42.33 27.01
N LYS A 505 11.44 -42.55 28.33
CA LYS A 505 10.45 -41.99 29.25
C LYS A 505 10.56 -40.46 29.27
N LYS A 506 9.51 -39.76 28.82
CA LYS A 506 9.37 -38.32 29.02
C LYS A 506 9.08 -38.01 30.50
N PRO A 507 9.68 -36.96 31.09
CA PRO A 507 9.32 -36.49 32.42
C PRO A 507 7.87 -35.95 32.44
N PRO A 508 7.20 -35.97 33.61
CA PRO A 508 5.80 -35.56 33.73
C PRO A 508 5.66 -34.07 33.48
N VAL A 509 4.85 -33.71 32.47
CA VAL A 509 4.48 -32.33 32.17
C VAL A 509 3.46 -31.87 33.20
N ALA A 510 3.76 -30.77 33.89
CA ALA A 510 2.84 -30.11 34.79
C ALA A 510 1.56 -29.73 34.05
N ARG A 511 0.44 -30.11 34.61
CA ARG A 511 -0.91 -29.82 34.12
C ARG A 511 -1.15 -28.32 34.23
N HIS A 512 -0.95 -27.56 33.14
CA HIS A 512 -1.53 -26.24 33.05
C HIS A 512 -3.04 -26.39 32.88
N GLN A 513 -3.75 -25.69 33.72
CA GLN A 513 -5.21 -25.58 33.69
C GLN A 513 -5.66 -25.15 32.29
N ARG A 514 -6.57 -25.93 31.70
CA ARG A 514 -7.35 -25.51 30.53
C ARG A 514 -8.17 -24.31 30.96
N THR A 515 -7.78 -23.12 30.46
CA THR A 515 -8.73 -22.03 30.35
C THR A 515 -9.76 -22.47 29.32
N ASN A 516 -10.99 -22.69 29.78
CA ASN A 516 -12.14 -22.89 28.91
C ASN A 516 -12.23 -21.75 27.93
N LEU A 517 -12.17 -22.04 26.62
CA LEU A 517 -12.76 -21.19 25.60
C LEU A 517 -14.27 -21.24 25.88
N GLY A 518 -14.77 -20.16 26.50
CA GLY A 518 -16.17 -19.96 26.79
C GLY A 518 -16.98 -20.01 25.50
N SER A 519 -18.15 -20.60 25.62
CA SER A 519 -19.20 -20.68 24.63
C SER A 519 -19.54 -19.32 24.01
N LEU A 520 -19.93 -19.33 22.75
CA LEU A 520 -20.35 -18.20 21.90
C LEU A 520 -21.67 -17.51 22.34
N ASP A 521 -21.89 -17.34 23.63
CA ASP A 521 -23.05 -16.68 24.22
C ASP A 521 -22.62 -15.61 25.24
N SER A 522 -21.54 -14.89 24.94
CA SER A 522 -21.11 -13.85 25.85
C SER A 522 -21.64 -12.49 25.40
N ASP A 523 -22.21 -11.75 26.33
CA ASP A 523 -22.62 -10.35 26.16
C ASP A 523 -21.44 -9.43 25.80
N ALA A 524 -20.22 -9.92 25.90
CA ALA A 524 -19.00 -9.18 25.73
C ALA A 524 -18.66 -8.93 24.25
N VAL A 525 -18.47 -7.67 23.90
CA VAL A 525 -17.88 -7.24 22.63
C VAL A 525 -16.36 -7.20 22.81
N GLN A 526 -15.66 -8.02 22.03
CA GLN A 526 -14.21 -8.14 22.10
C GLN A 526 -13.55 -7.50 20.89
N SER A 527 -12.34 -6.95 21.08
CA SER A 527 -11.52 -6.48 19.97
C SER A 527 -11.09 -7.66 19.09
N PRO A 528 -11.37 -7.65 17.78
CA PRO A 528 -10.98 -8.72 16.86
C PRO A 528 -9.47 -8.72 16.57
N MET A 529 -8.76 -7.66 16.97
CA MET A 529 -7.36 -7.43 16.64
C MET A 529 -6.68 -6.51 17.66
N GLN A 530 -5.35 -6.51 17.66
CA GLN A 530 -4.59 -5.48 18.36
C GLN A 530 -4.62 -4.17 17.55
N GLY A 531 -4.84 -3.03 18.22
CA GLY A 531 -4.87 -1.72 17.55
C GLY A 531 -5.09 -0.58 18.54
N THR A 532 -5.32 0.62 18.00
CA THR A 532 -5.63 1.83 18.78
C THR A 532 -7.09 2.21 18.54
N LEU A 533 -7.84 2.48 19.58
CA LEU A 533 -9.23 2.97 19.49
C LEU A 533 -9.23 4.42 18.99
N VAL A 534 -9.73 4.64 17.77
CA VAL A 534 -9.80 5.99 17.15
C VAL A 534 -11.18 6.61 17.30
N LYS A 535 -12.22 5.79 17.53
CA LYS A 535 -13.59 6.29 17.73
C LYS A 535 -14.38 5.35 18.63
N ILE A 536 -15.18 5.93 19.54
CA ILE A 536 -16.23 5.27 20.31
C ILE A 536 -17.54 5.92 19.86
N ALA A 537 -18.46 5.11 19.31
CA ALA A 537 -19.71 5.59 18.73
C ALA A 537 -20.93 5.45 19.68
N VAL A 538 -20.73 4.85 20.87
CA VAL A 538 -21.78 4.55 21.84
C VAL A 538 -21.39 4.98 23.25
N THR A 539 -22.39 5.07 24.14
CA THR A 539 -22.23 5.40 25.57
C THR A 539 -22.86 4.32 26.43
N ASN A 540 -22.40 4.20 27.69
CA ASN A 540 -23.04 3.30 28.65
C ASN A 540 -24.54 3.63 28.82
N GLY A 541 -25.38 2.61 28.81
CA GLY A 541 -26.83 2.72 28.89
C GLY A 541 -27.52 3.00 27.55
N GLN A 542 -26.81 3.13 26.46
CA GLN A 542 -27.38 3.33 25.12
C GLN A 542 -27.95 2.02 24.57
N SER A 543 -29.16 2.07 24.02
CA SER A 543 -29.72 0.94 23.25
C SER A 543 -29.12 0.89 21.87
N VAL A 544 -28.72 -0.30 21.43
CA VAL A 544 -28.15 -0.57 20.10
C VAL A 544 -28.88 -1.73 19.43
N ASN A 545 -28.92 -1.72 18.10
CA ASN A 545 -29.41 -2.84 17.31
C ASN A 545 -28.21 -3.62 16.76
N GLU A 546 -28.45 -4.90 16.43
CA GLU A 546 -27.46 -5.70 15.71
C GLU A 546 -27.00 -4.98 14.43
N GLY A 547 -25.67 -4.86 14.25
CA GLY A 547 -25.07 -4.13 13.14
C GLY A 547 -24.72 -2.67 13.42
N ASP A 548 -25.22 -2.05 14.49
CA ASP A 548 -24.88 -0.67 14.85
C ASP A 548 -23.38 -0.52 15.15
N LEU A 549 -22.78 0.59 14.70
CA LEU A 549 -21.37 0.87 14.94
C LEU A 549 -21.12 1.16 16.42
N LEU A 550 -20.19 0.40 17.03
CA LEU A 550 -19.77 0.57 18.42
C LEU A 550 -18.42 1.30 18.53
N PHE A 551 -17.44 0.83 17.79
CA PHE A 551 -16.07 1.33 17.83
C PHE A 551 -15.46 1.40 16.43
N VAL A 552 -14.40 2.20 16.31
CA VAL A 552 -13.45 2.10 15.21
C VAL A 552 -12.06 1.90 15.80
N ILE A 553 -11.40 0.81 15.41
CA ILE A 553 -10.02 0.51 15.79
C ILE A 553 -9.13 0.76 14.59
N GLU A 554 -8.03 1.49 14.78
CA GLU A 554 -6.97 1.62 13.80
C GLU A 554 -5.87 0.60 14.10
N ALA A 555 -5.49 -0.19 13.08
CA ALA A 555 -4.32 -1.04 13.10
C ALA A 555 -3.65 -1.01 11.73
N MET A 556 -2.33 -0.90 11.69
CA MET A 556 -1.56 -0.87 10.44
C MET A 556 -2.07 0.17 9.41
N LYS A 557 -2.46 1.37 9.90
CA LYS A 557 -3.06 2.46 9.11
C LYS A 557 -4.42 2.13 8.46
N MET A 558 -5.08 1.07 8.92
CA MET A 558 -6.43 0.72 8.49
C MET A 558 -7.42 0.92 9.63
N GLU A 559 -8.49 1.66 9.37
CA GLU A 559 -9.62 1.78 10.30
C GLU A 559 -10.57 0.58 10.13
N GLN A 560 -10.84 -0.12 11.23
CA GLN A 560 -11.76 -1.24 11.26
C GLN A 560 -12.96 -0.93 12.16
N PRO A 561 -14.18 -0.83 11.59
CA PRO A 561 -15.38 -0.67 12.39
C PRO A 561 -15.72 -1.97 13.12
N ILE A 562 -16.13 -1.85 14.37
CA ILE A 562 -16.70 -2.93 15.17
C ILE A 562 -18.16 -2.61 15.40
N SER A 563 -19.03 -3.52 14.96
CA SER A 563 -20.48 -3.40 15.09
C SER A 563 -21.02 -4.30 16.19
N ALA A 564 -22.21 -3.97 16.68
CA ALA A 564 -22.96 -4.77 17.64
C ALA A 564 -23.29 -6.15 17.04
N HIS A 565 -22.96 -7.22 17.75
CA HIS A 565 -23.25 -8.60 17.34
C HIS A 565 -24.66 -9.05 17.73
N LYS A 566 -25.34 -8.27 18.55
CA LYS A 566 -26.74 -8.44 18.94
C LYS A 566 -27.37 -7.11 19.32
N SER A 567 -28.70 -7.05 19.38
CA SER A 567 -29.44 -5.90 19.93
C SER A 567 -29.47 -5.96 21.45
N GLY A 568 -29.40 -4.80 22.13
CA GLY A 568 -29.44 -4.72 23.59
C GLY A 568 -29.03 -3.35 24.13
N VAL A 569 -28.66 -3.30 25.40
CA VAL A 569 -28.18 -2.09 26.08
C VAL A 569 -26.68 -2.20 26.37
N VAL A 570 -25.93 -1.19 25.99
CA VAL A 570 -24.49 -1.09 26.24
C VAL A 570 -24.20 -0.96 27.73
N SER A 571 -23.33 -1.81 28.25
CA SER A 571 -22.84 -1.78 29.63
C SER A 571 -21.34 -2.04 29.67
N GLU A 572 -20.71 -1.66 30.78
CA GLU A 572 -19.28 -1.89 31.06
C GLU A 572 -18.32 -1.36 29.97
N LEU A 573 -18.63 -0.20 29.38
CA LEU A 573 -17.70 0.49 28.49
C LEU A 573 -16.44 0.90 29.27
N SER A 574 -15.32 0.17 29.05
CA SER A 574 -14.11 0.24 29.88
C SER A 574 -12.92 0.86 29.16
N VAL A 575 -13.12 1.41 27.95
CA VAL A 575 -12.04 1.90 27.09
C VAL A 575 -12.26 3.36 26.67
N GLU A 576 -11.17 4.07 26.38
CA GLU A 576 -11.17 5.46 25.92
C GLU A 576 -10.58 5.59 24.51
N VAL A 577 -10.93 6.66 23.80
CA VAL A 577 -10.31 7.00 22.52
C VAL A 577 -8.81 7.26 22.72
N GLY A 578 -7.98 6.65 21.86
CA GLY A 578 -6.52 6.66 21.98
C GLY A 578 -5.96 5.47 22.76
N ALA A 579 -6.78 4.66 23.41
CA ALA A 579 -6.31 3.46 24.11
C ALA A 579 -5.83 2.38 23.15
N SER A 580 -4.71 1.74 23.47
CA SER A 580 -4.24 0.54 22.77
C SER A 580 -4.95 -0.69 23.33
N VAL A 581 -5.56 -1.49 22.46
CA VAL A 581 -6.28 -2.71 22.81
C VAL A 581 -5.64 -3.94 22.19
N ALA A 582 -5.60 -5.03 22.93
CA ALA A 582 -5.10 -6.32 22.45
C ALA A 582 -6.22 -7.11 21.74
N ASN A 583 -5.83 -8.06 20.89
CA ASN A 583 -6.77 -9.02 20.33
C ASN A 583 -7.47 -9.81 21.46
N GLY A 584 -8.82 -9.88 21.41
CA GLY A 584 -9.64 -10.53 22.43
C GLY A 584 -9.89 -9.70 23.69
N ALA A 585 -9.39 -8.46 23.77
CA ALA A 585 -9.71 -7.54 24.87
C ALA A 585 -11.20 -7.21 24.86
N VAL A 586 -11.88 -7.32 26.00
CA VAL A 586 -13.27 -6.91 26.16
C VAL A 586 -13.34 -5.39 26.14
N LEU A 587 -14.20 -4.83 25.29
CA LEU A 587 -14.35 -3.37 25.09
C LEU A 587 -15.62 -2.85 25.80
N LEU A 588 -16.70 -3.61 25.72
CA LEU A 588 -17.99 -3.37 26.42
C LEU A 588 -18.80 -4.67 26.46
N GLU A 589 -19.94 -4.64 27.16
CA GLU A 589 -20.96 -5.69 27.11
C GLU A 589 -22.26 -5.15 26.51
N ILE A 590 -23.00 -6.00 25.77
CA ILE A 590 -24.37 -5.72 25.31
C ILE A 590 -25.28 -6.66 26.09
N ARG A 591 -26.08 -6.12 27.03
CA ARG A 591 -27.05 -6.88 27.83
C ARG A 591 -28.41 -6.82 27.17
N ASP A 592 -29.17 -7.92 27.25
CA ASP A 592 -30.51 -7.98 26.72
C ASP A 592 -31.41 -6.96 27.46
N ASN A 593 -32.35 -6.36 26.75
CA ASN A 593 -33.36 -5.47 27.37
C ASN A 593 -34.19 -6.28 28.36
N SER A 594 -34.04 -6.01 29.65
CA SER A 594 -34.81 -6.61 30.73
C SER A 594 -36.24 -6.11 30.72
#